data_4bd0133e2167968be297154232664178
#
_entry.id   4bd0133e2167968be297154232664178
#
_cell.length_a   1.000
_cell.length_b   1.000
_cell.length_c   1.000
_cell.angle_alpha   90.00
_cell.angle_beta   90.00
_cell.angle_gamma   90.00
#
_symmetry.space_group_name_H-M   'P 1'
#
loop_
_entity.id
_entity.type
_entity.pdbx_description
1 polymer ?
#
loop_
_entity_poly.entity_id
_entity_poly.type
_entity_poly.pdbx_seq_one_letter_code
_entity_poly.pdbx_strand_id
1 'polypeptide(L)'
;MKNLNFFLAFIFISFISCDNEPVPDSFSFGLENDFKINGEYHSVDNSLKFKITEINDSRCPSDVVCIWAGKTDVKIEVESPVTGTIVLSTYDNSVDIVGNFSFKIIDVLPYPISTKTIQLEDYNVTLKIVELTN
;
A
#
# COMPACT_ATOMS: atom_id res chain seq x y z
N MET A 1 -20.08 -50.80 42.56
CA MET A 1 -18.76 -50.13 42.64
C MET A 1 -18.01 -50.40 41.37
N LYS A 2 -18.07 -49.50 40.39
CA LYS A 2 -17.12 -49.45 39.24
C LYS A 2 -17.29 -48.04 38.64
N ASN A 3 -16.30 -47.20 38.93
CA ASN A 3 -16.21 -45.83 38.43
C ASN A 3 -15.85 -45.88 36.96
N LEU A 4 -16.76 -45.43 36.10
CA LEU A 4 -16.50 -45.24 34.68
C LEU A 4 -16.11 -43.79 34.46
N ASN A 5 -14.80 -43.54 34.45
CA ASN A 5 -14.24 -42.23 34.07
C ASN A 5 -14.47 -42.04 32.58
N PHE A 6 -15.41 -41.17 32.25
CA PHE A 6 -15.65 -40.71 30.91
C PHE A 6 -14.67 -39.55 30.62
N PHE A 7 -13.55 -39.86 29.96
CA PHE A 7 -12.55 -38.89 29.52
C PHE A 7 -13.12 -38.18 28.30
N LEU A 8 -13.70 -36.98 28.53
CA LEU A 8 -14.17 -36.13 27.48
C LEU A 8 -12.94 -35.45 26.86
N ALA A 9 -12.46 -35.99 25.74
CA ALA A 9 -11.40 -35.37 24.95
C ALA A 9 -11.96 -34.10 24.26
N PHE A 10 -11.63 -32.95 24.83
CA PHE A 10 -11.93 -31.65 24.24
C PHE A 10 -10.98 -31.45 23.05
N ILE A 11 -11.48 -31.72 21.83
CA ILE A 11 -10.77 -31.40 20.59
C ILE A 11 -10.83 -29.87 20.42
N PHE A 12 -9.73 -29.21 20.77
CA PHE A 12 -9.52 -27.79 20.42
C PHE A 12 -9.30 -27.71 18.90
N ILE A 13 -10.36 -27.39 18.18
CA ILE A 13 -10.25 -26.97 16.77
C ILE A 13 -9.73 -25.55 16.79
N SER A 14 -8.41 -25.41 16.61
CA SER A 14 -7.78 -24.12 16.36
C SER A 14 -8.25 -23.64 14.97
N PHE A 15 -9.20 -22.73 14.95
CA PHE A 15 -9.47 -21.94 13.75
C PHE A 15 -8.25 -21.05 13.50
N ILE A 16 -7.47 -21.40 12.49
CA ILE A 16 -6.46 -20.51 11.92
C ILE A 16 -7.28 -19.45 11.17
N SER A 17 -7.58 -18.35 11.85
CA SER A 17 -8.07 -17.13 11.24
C SER A 17 -6.92 -16.60 10.38
N CYS A 18 -7.11 -16.53 9.06
CA CYS A 18 -6.27 -15.73 8.20
C CYS A 18 -6.63 -14.28 8.50
N ASP A 19 -5.95 -13.68 9.46
CA ASP A 19 -6.03 -12.26 9.70
C ASP A 19 -5.33 -11.57 8.52
N ASN A 20 -6.12 -10.83 7.74
CA ASN A 20 -5.56 -9.76 6.91
C ASN A 20 -5.00 -8.75 7.90
N GLU A 21 -3.70 -8.77 8.13
CA GLU A 21 -3.07 -7.78 8.98
C GLU A 21 -3.36 -6.39 8.40
N PRO A 22 -3.91 -5.47 9.21
CA PRO A 22 -4.11 -4.11 8.75
C PRO A 22 -2.74 -3.52 8.38
N VAL A 23 -2.66 -2.88 7.21
CA VAL A 23 -1.46 -2.12 6.82
C VAL A 23 -1.17 -1.12 7.96
N PRO A 24 0.03 -1.11 8.52
CA PRO A 24 0.34 -0.22 9.62
C PRO A 24 0.20 1.24 9.19
N ASP A 25 -0.48 2.05 9.98
CA ASP A 25 -0.65 3.49 9.72
C ASP A 25 0.67 4.26 9.81
N SER A 26 1.73 3.64 10.35
CA SER A 26 3.05 4.23 10.51
C SER A 26 4.10 3.57 9.64
N PHE A 27 5.01 4.38 9.08
CA PHE A 27 6.09 3.94 8.22
C PHE A 27 7.45 4.53 8.64
N SER A 28 8.53 3.91 8.14
CA SER A 28 9.91 4.38 8.38
C SER A 28 10.52 4.96 7.10
N PHE A 29 11.26 6.06 7.24
CA PHE A 29 11.98 6.66 6.13
C PHE A 29 13.09 5.74 5.59
N GLY A 30 13.36 5.87 4.29
CA GLY A 30 14.43 5.14 3.61
C GLY A 30 14.10 3.69 3.26
N LEU A 31 13.01 3.13 3.79
CA LEU A 31 12.51 1.80 3.46
C LEU A 31 11.40 1.87 2.41
N GLU A 32 11.19 0.76 1.72
CA GLU A 32 10.01 0.57 0.88
C GLU A 32 8.85 0.14 1.76
N ASN A 33 7.74 0.87 1.69
CA ASN A 33 6.54 0.61 2.47
C ASN A 33 5.33 0.57 1.53
N ASP A 34 4.36 -0.26 1.87
CA ASP A 34 3.11 -0.41 1.12
C ASP A 34 2.01 0.44 1.74
N PHE A 35 1.24 1.09 0.86
CA PHE A 35 0.18 2.00 1.24
C PHE A 35 -1.10 1.70 0.45
N LYS A 36 -2.24 1.86 1.10
CA LYS A 36 -3.58 1.75 0.49
C LYS A 36 -4.16 3.12 0.19
N ILE A 37 -5.10 3.16 -0.78
CA ILE A 37 -5.89 4.36 -1.03
C ILE A 37 -6.75 4.70 0.19
N ASN A 38 -6.94 5.99 0.43
CA ASN A 38 -7.74 6.54 1.53
C ASN A 38 -7.24 6.21 2.95
N GLY A 39 -6.09 5.54 3.10
CA GLY A 39 -5.40 5.40 4.38
C GLY A 39 -4.70 6.70 4.75
N GLU A 40 -4.73 7.06 6.03
CA GLU A 40 -3.91 8.14 6.58
C GLU A 40 -2.62 7.55 7.16
N TYR A 41 -1.48 8.03 6.69
CA TYR A 41 -0.18 7.50 7.06
C TYR A 41 0.69 8.56 7.71
N HIS A 42 1.45 8.16 8.72
CA HIS A 42 2.40 9.04 9.39
C HIS A 42 3.75 8.33 9.56
N SER A 43 4.83 9.11 9.54
CA SER A 43 6.14 8.59 9.88
C SER A 43 6.21 8.22 11.38
N VAL A 44 7.09 7.26 11.72
CA VAL A 44 7.26 6.80 13.12
C VAL A 44 7.52 7.96 14.08
N ASP A 45 8.22 8.99 13.64
CA ASP A 45 8.52 10.21 14.41
C ASP A 45 7.43 11.30 14.31
N ASN A 46 6.34 11.04 13.58
CA ASN A 46 5.25 11.97 13.30
C ASN A 46 5.67 13.27 12.58
N SER A 47 6.82 13.29 11.92
CA SER A 47 7.30 14.47 11.17
C SER A 47 6.57 14.64 9.83
N LEU A 48 6.04 13.55 9.27
CA LEU A 48 5.33 13.54 7.99
C LEU A 48 3.98 12.84 8.11
N LYS A 49 2.92 13.48 7.59
CA LYS A 49 1.60 12.88 7.45
C LYS A 49 1.08 13.08 6.02
N PHE A 50 0.57 12.02 5.42
CA PHE A 50 0.02 12.04 4.07
C PHE A 50 -1.07 10.98 3.87
N LYS A 51 -1.80 11.10 2.75
CA LYS A 51 -2.74 10.11 2.27
C LYS A 51 -2.65 9.94 0.76
N ILE A 52 -3.03 8.77 0.25
CA ILE A 52 -3.23 8.52 -1.18
C ILE A 52 -4.70 8.76 -1.49
N THR A 53 -5.00 9.68 -2.40
CA THR A 53 -6.37 10.11 -2.69
C THR A 53 -6.88 9.62 -4.04
N GLU A 54 -5.98 9.27 -4.97
CA GLU A 54 -6.38 8.82 -6.30
C GLU A 54 -5.34 7.85 -6.87
N ILE A 55 -5.82 6.82 -7.54
CA ILE A 55 -5.01 5.89 -8.33
C ILE A 55 -5.67 5.77 -9.69
N ASN A 56 -4.94 6.17 -10.73
CA ASN A 56 -5.37 6.07 -12.12
C ASN A 56 -4.47 5.07 -12.87
N ASP A 57 -4.96 3.86 -13.06
CA ASP A 57 -4.21 2.78 -13.71
C ASP A 57 -4.64 2.62 -15.17
N SER A 58 -3.75 2.95 -16.08
CA SER A 58 -3.90 2.81 -17.52
C SER A 58 -2.87 1.86 -18.12
N ARG A 59 -2.24 0.98 -17.31
CA ARG A 59 -1.27 0.00 -17.78
C ARG A 59 -1.91 -1.00 -18.72
N CYS A 60 -1.13 -1.46 -19.70
CA CYS A 60 -1.54 -2.58 -20.55
C CYS A 60 -1.69 -3.84 -19.69
N PRO A 61 -2.83 -4.54 -19.74
CA PRO A 61 -2.97 -5.80 -19.03
C PRO A 61 -1.88 -6.81 -19.42
N SER A 62 -1.41 -7.58 -18.45
CA SER A 62 -0.26 -8.49 -18.61
C SER A 62 -0.52 -9.67 -19.55
N ASP A 63 -1.79 -9.97 -19.81
CA ASP A 63 -2.26 -11.10 -20.64
C ASP A 63 -2.61 -10.70 -22.09
N VAL A 64 -2.38 -9.45 -22.47
CA VAL A 64 -2.62 -8.94 -23.83
C VAL A 64 -1.42 -8.13 -24.32
N VAL A 65 -1.41 -7.84 -25.63
CA VAL A 65 -0.40 -6.98 -26.25
C VAL A 65 -1.05 -5.66 -26.64
N CYS A 66 -0.51 -4.57 -26.11
CA CYS A 66 -0.95 -3.21 -26.41
C CYS A 66 0.08 -2.47 -27.25
N ILE A 67 -0.37 -1.44 -27.96
CA ILE A 67 0.52 -0.51 -28.68
C ILE A 67 1.34 0.32 -27.69
N TRP A 68 0.76 0.65 -26.54
CA TRP A 68 1.38 1.45 -25.46
C TRP A 68 1.41 0.65 -24.17
N ALA A 69 2.52 0.74 -23.44
CA ALA A 69 2.65 0.08 -22.15
C ALA A 69 1.67 0.65 -21.08
N GLY A 70 1.29 1.92 -21.24
CA GLY A 70 0.48 2.63 -20.25
C GLY A 70 1.27 2.94 -18.97
N LYS A 71 0.55 3.45 -17.97
CA LYS A 71 1.13 3.85 -16.69
C LYS A 71 0.09 3.81 -15.58
N THR A 72 0.56 3.87 -14.34
CA THR A 72 -0.29 4.20 -13.18
C THR A 72 0.15 5.53 -12.62
N ASP A 73 -0.79 6.45 -12.45
CA ASP A 73 -0.58 7.70 -11.75
C ASP A 73 -1.20 7.60 -10.35
N VAL A 74 -0.45 7.99 -9.33
CA VAL A 74 -0.85 7.96 -7.92
C VAL A 74 -0.79 9.37 -7.36
N LYS A 75 -1.93 9.90 -6.89
CA LYS A 75 -2.04 11.21 -6.28
C LYS A 75 -1.90 11.10 -4.77
N ILE A 76 -0.98 11.87 -4.23
CA ILE A 76 -0.66 11.91 -2.81
C ILE A 76 -0.92 13.32 -2.30
N GLU A 77 -1.66 13.42 -1.22
CA GLU A 77 -1.86 14.68 -0.48
C GLU A 77 -1.06 14.62 0.81
N VAL A 78 -0.08 15.53 0.93
CA VAL A 78 0.71 15.72 2.14
C VAL A 78 -0.01 16.74 3.02
N GLU A 79 -0.23 16.38 4.29
CA GLU A 79 -0.97 17.21 5.26
C GLU A 79 -0.05 17.94 6.22
N SER A 80 1.08 17.34 6.56
CA SER A 80 2.04 17.87 7.55
C SER A 80 3.46 17.42 7.19
N PRO A 81 4.50 18.23 7.42
CA PRO A 81 4.55 19.57 8.02
C PRO A 81 4.17 20.67 7.05
N VAL A 82 4.19 20.39 5.75
CA VAL A 82 3.84 21.31 4.67
C VAL A 82 2.75 20.67 3.83
N THR A 83 1.65 21.34 3.66
CA THR A 83 0.56 20.90 2.78
C THR A 83 1.00 20.95 1.32
N GLY A 84 0.75 19.89 0.59
CA GLY A 84 1.06 19.80 -0.83
C GLY A 84 0.39 18.62 -1.49
N THR A 85 0.29 18.68 -2.82
CA THR A 85 -0.23 17.58 -3.64
C THR A 85 0.78 17.24 -4.70
N ILE A 86 1.09 15.96 -4.84
CA ILE A 86 1.98 15.41 -5.87
C ILE A 86 1.30 14.28 -6.62
N VAL A 87 1.74 14.04 -7.85
CA VAL A 87 1.32 12.90 -8.67
C VAL A 87 2.56 12.14 -9.10
N LEU A 88 2.69 10.91 -8.63
CA LEU A 88 3.78 10.02 -9.01
C LEU A 88 3.31 9.06 -10.10
N SER A 89 4.17 8.80 -11.08
CA SER A 89 3.88 7.94 -12.21
C SER A 89 4.83 6.74 -12.27
N THR A 90 4.29 5.56 -12.59
CA THR A 90 5.12 4.36 -12.80
C THR A 90 5.89 4.39 -14.11
N TYR A 91 5.55 5.31 -15.04
CA TYR A 91 6.15 5.36 -16.37
C TYR A 91 7.65 5.74 -16.33
N ASP A 92 8.01 6.67 -15.47
CA ASP A 92 9.35 7.26 -15.38
C ASP A 92 10.00 7.04 -14.01
N ASN A 93 9.46 6.17 -13.16
CA ASN A 93 9.86 5.99 -11.75
C ASN A 93 9.92 7.34 -11.04
N SER A 94 8.88 8.15 -11.21
CA SER A 94 8.89 9.54 -10.80
C SER A 94 9.22 9.72 -9.33
N VAL A 95 9.97 10.78 -9.10
CA VAL A 95 10.33 11.27 -7.77
C VAL A 95 9.81 12.68 -7.68
N ASP A 96 9.12 13.00 -6.60
CA ASP A 96 8.67 14.36 -6.31
C ASP A 96 8.97 14.74 -4.87
N ILE A 97 9.05 16.04 -4.60
CA ILE A 97 9.49 16.58 -3.33
C ILE A 97 8.42 17.52 -2.78
N VAL A 98 8.06 17.29 -1.49
CA VAL A 98 7.22 18.20 -0.73
C VAL A 98 7.94 18.58 0.55
N GLY A 99 8.25 19.85 0.72
CA GLY A 99 9.08 20.31 1.84
C GLY A 99 10.45 19.63 1.83
N ASN A 100 10.80 18.94 2.90
CA ASN A 100 12.05 18.19 3.04
C ASN A 100 11.90 16.70 2.74
N PHE A 101 10.79 16.27 2.14
CA PHE A 101 10.52 14.85 1.89
C PHE A 101 10.49 14.55 0.41
N SER A 102 11.28 13.57 0.01
CA SER A 102 11.30 12.99 -1.34
C SER A 102 10.45 11.74 -1.37
N PHE A 103 9.50 11.70 -2.28
CA PHE A 103 8.62 10.55 -2.54
C PHE A 103 9.00 9.89 -3.85
N LYS A 104 9.27 8.60 -3.82
CA LYS A 104 9.55 7.79 -5.01
C LYS A 104 8.56 6.66 -5.09
N ILE A 105 7.89 6.51 -6.24
CA ILE A 105 7.07 5.34 -6.52
C ILE A 105 7.97 4.16 -6.93
N ILE A 106 7.73 2.99 -6.33
CA ILE A 106 8.47 1.76 -6.61
C ILE A 106 7.60 0.82 -7.43
N ASP A 107 6.38 0.55 -6.97
CA ASP A 107 5.45 -0.35 -7.64
C ASP A 107 4.00 -0.06 -7.27
N VAL A 108 3.07 -0.56 -8.08
CA VAL A 108 1.62 -0.55 -7.82
C VAL A 108 1.06 -1.90 -8.18
N LEU A 109 0.55 -2.62 -7.19
CA LEU A 109 -0.03 -3.95 -7.35
C LEU A 109 -1.52 -3.95 -6.97
N PRO A 110 -2.33 -4.86 -7.52
CA PRO A 110 -1.97 -5.86 -8.54
C PRO A 110 -1.76 -5.24 -9.92
N TYR A 111 -1.09 -5.99 -10.78
CA TYR A 111 -0.96 -5.63 -12.19
C TYR A 111 -2.28 -5.95 -12.92
N PRO A 112 -2.78 -5.11 -13.86
CA PRO A 112 -4.03 -5.38 -14.53
C PRO A 112 -3.98 -6.64 -15.40
N ILE A 113 -5.12 -7.34 -15.44
CA ILE A 113 -5.39 -8.50 -16.28
C ILE A 113 -6.70 -8.19 -17.04
N SER A 114 -6.76 -8.47 -18.33
CA SER A 114 -7.88 -8.09 -19.20
C SER A 114 -9.24 -8.63 -18.76
N THR A 115 -9.25 -9.74 -18.04
CA THR A 115 -10.46 -10.43 -17.58
C THR A 115 -10.93 -10.02 -16.18
N LYS A 116 -10.21 -9.13 -15.49
CA LYS A 116 -10.50 -8.71 -14.11
C LYS A 116 -10.53 -7.19 -13.97
N THR A 117 -11.54 -6.70 -13.26
CA THR A 117 -11.57 -5.33 -12.79
C THR A 117 -10.94 -5.27 -11.40
N ILE A 118 -9.93 -4.42 -11.22
CA ILE A 118 -9.30 -4.17 -9.92
C ILE A 118 -10.13 -3.10 -9.22
N GLN A 119 -10.53 -3.36 -7.97
CA GLN A 119 -11.17 -2.35 -7.14
C GLN A 119 -10.11 -1.43 -6.54
N LEU A 120 -10.46 -0.18 -6.25
CA LEU A 120 -9.50 0.80 -5.72
C LEU A 120 -8.84 0.34 -4.40
N GLU A 121 -9.62 -0.30 -3.54
CA GLU A 121 -9.16 -0.86 -2.26
C GLU A 121 -8.19 -2.04 -2.40
N ASP A 122 -8.17 -2.70 -3.56
CA ASP A 122 -7.25 -3.81 -3.82
C ASP A 122 -5.83 -3.36 -4.15
N TYR A 123 -5.66 -2.09 -4.57
CA TYR A 123 -4.33 -1.58 -4.89
C TYR A 123 -3.44 -1.43 -3.65
N ASN A 124 -2.21 -1.88 -3.82
CA ASN A 124 -1.07 -1.58 -2.95
C ASN A 124 -0.11 -0.68 -3.72
N VAL A 125 0.23 0.45 -3.14
CA VAL A 125 1.23 1.38 -3.68
C VAL A 125 2.48 1.28 -2.84
N THR A 126 3.58 0.79 -3.42
CA THR A 126 4.88 0.74 -2.75
C THR A 126 5.62 2.05 -3.00
N LEU A 127 5.90 2.78 -1.93
CA LEU A 127 6.66 4.03 -1.96
C LEU A 127 7.94 3.89 -1.14
N LYS A 128 8.98 4.59 -1.58
CA LYS A 128 10.16 4.91 -0.79
C LYS A 128 10.16 6.41 -0.49
N ILE A 129 10.11 6.75 0.80
CA ILE A 129 10.07 8.13 1.26
C ILE A 129 11.37 8.40 2.02
N VAL A 130 12.04 9.49 1.69
CA VAL A 130 13.32 9.88 2.29
C VAL A 130 13.22 11.32 2.79
N GLU A 131 13.67 11.54 4.02
CA GLU A 131 13.88 12.89 4.53
C GLU A 131 15.19 13.45 4.01
N LEU A 132 15.11 14.64 3.40
CA LEU A 132 16.29 15.34 2.86
C LEU A 132 16.90 16.17 3.97
N THR A 133 18.10 15.81 4.39
CA THR A 133 18.91 16.62 5.33
C THR A 133 19.59 17.74 4.55
N ASN A 134 19.40 18.98 5.00
CA ASN A 134 20.17 20.14 4.52
C ASN A 134 21.59 20.12 5.09
#